data_64ff8576b19c5ae71a3aa2c130f8d511
#
_entry.id   64ff8576b19c5ae71a3aa2c130f8d511
#
_cell.length_a   1.000
_cell.length_b   1.000
_cell.length_c   1.000
_cell.angle_alpha   90.00
_cell.angle_beta   90.00
_cell.angle_gamma   90.00
#
_symmetry.space_group_name_H-M   'P 1'
#
loop_
_entity.id
_entity.type
_entity.pdbx_description
1 polymer ?
#
loop_
_entity_poly.entity_id
_entity_poly.type
_entity_poly.pdbx_seq_one_letter_code
_entity_poly.pdbx_strand_id
1 'polypeptide(L)'
;MFETARKTSLALGFALLALPAALAHADPPDGSAFLAQVRQATAPYQNINVAAQAGWVGRDPFCVSGPDRGAMGIHVANPALISGNQPKVSKPQILIYEPQADGSMVLVGVEYVVLADLWDAAHPTGPAPSVGGQFMLKFPAPNMFDMPSIYVLHAWAWRNNPIGNFAMWNRNVTCQRQQLPAFS
;
A
#
# COMPACT_ATOMS: atom_id res chain seq x y z
N MET A 1 -78.92 34.23 28.51
CA MET A 1 -77.52 34.69 28.56
C MET A 1 -76.64 33.46 28.59
N PHE A 2 -76.18 32.95 27.45
CA PHE A 2 -75.35 31.79 27.40
C PHE A 2 -73.96 32.21 26.81
N GLU A 3 -72.97 32.04 27.65
CA GLU A 3 -71.56 32.39 27.32
C GLU A 3 -70.88 31.16 26.78
N THR A 4 -70.48 31.23 25.54
CA THR A 4 -69.78 30.14 24.80
C THR A 4 -68.29 30.25 25.05
N ALA A 5 -67.75 29.27 25.80
CA ALA A 5 -66.30 29.11 26.00
C ALA A 5 -65.60 28.55 24.74
N ARG A 6 -64.71 29.29 24.14
CA ARG A 6 -63.82 28.85 23.05
C ARG A 6 -62.67 28.05 23.62
N LYS A 7 -62.59 26.78 23.21
CA LYS A 7 -61.43 25.93 23.45
C LYS A 7 -60.35 26.22 22.39
N THR A 8 -59.21 26.77 22.79
CA THR A 8 -58.02 26.93 21.98
C THR A 8 -57.17 25.63 22.07
N SER A 9 -57.10 24.86 20.97
CA SER A 9 -56.20 23.73 20.84
C SER A 9 -54.81 24.20 20.46
N LEU A 10 -53.84 23.97 21.33
CA LEU A 10 -52.40 24.17 21.04
C LEU A 10 -51.88 22.94 20.31
N ALA A 11 -51.55 23.11 19.03
CA ALA A 11 -50.84 22.04 18.26
C ALA A 11 -49.34 22.14 18.52
N LEU A 12 -48.78 21.16 19.20
CA LEU A 12 -47.34 20.98 19.34
C LEU A 12 -46.78 20.44 18.03
N GLY A 13 -46.13 21.28 17.26
CA GLY A 13 -45.38 20.87 16.07
C GLY A 13 -44.04 20.21 16.47
N PHE A 14 -43.91 18.92 16.26
CA PHE A 14 -42.61 18.23 16.33
C PHE A 14 -41.80 18.57 15.07
N ALA A 15 -40.76 19.38 15.20
CA ALA A 15 -39.78 19.60 14.16
C ALA A 15 -38.83 18.39 14.16
N LEU A 16 -38.94 17.50 13.15
CA LEU A 16 -37.94 16.50 12.88
C LEU A 16 -36.68 17.23 12.38
N LEU A 17 -35.66 17.30 13.22
CA LEU A 17 -34.28 17.61 12.80
C LEU A 17 -33.72 16.44 11.98
N ALA A 18 -33.72 16.54 10.65
CA ALA A 18 -33.02 15.66 9.78
C ALA A 18 -31.51 15.91 9.98
N LEU A 19 -30.80 14.96 10.62
CA LEU A 19 -29.33 14.96 10.61
C LEU A 19 -28.87 14.76 9.15
N PRO A 20 -27.92 15.57 8.66
CA PRO A 20 -27.33 15.30 7.35
C PRO A 20 -26.60 13.95 7.41
N ALA A 21 -26.99 13.02 6.55
CA ALA A 21 -26.23 11.81 6.31
C ALA A 21 -24.82 12.24 5.87
N ALA A 22 -23.81 11.90 6.67
CA ALA A 22 -22.42 12.07 6.27
C ALA A 22 -22.23 11.29 4.97
N LEU A 23 -22.02 12.00 3.86
CA LEU A 23 -21.64 11.41 2.59
C LEU A 23 -20.31 10.71 2.84
N ALA A 24 -20.35 9.36 2.81
CA ALA A 24 -19.13 8.56 2.79
C ALA A 24 -18.33 9.01 1.56
N HIS A 25 -17.22 9.72 1.81
CA HIS A 25 -16.30 10.06 0.73
C HIS A 25 -15.69 8.76 0.25
N ALA A 26 -15.99 8.40 -0.99
CA ALA A 26 -15.24 7.35 -1.67
C ALA A 26 -13.78 7.80 -1.77
N ASP A 27 -12.84 6.86 -1.54
CA ASP A 27 -11.42 7.17 -1.72
C ASP A 27 -11.18 7.73 -3.12
N PRO A 28 -10.35 8.79 -3.24
CA PRO A 28 -9.97 9.30 -4.55
C PRO A 28 -9.42 8.17 -5.43
N PRO A 29 -9.73 8.15 -6.72
CA PRO A 29 -9.29 7.10 -7.63
C PRO A 29 -7.77 6.98 -7.76
N ASP A 30 -7.01 7.97 -7.28
CA ASP A 30 -5.54 7.98 -7.21
C ASP A 30 -4.97 7.23 -5.99
N GLY A 31 -5.82 6.69 -5.10
CA GLY A 31 -5.41 5.97 -3.91
C GLY A 31 -4.79 6.84 -2.81
N SER A 32 -5.09 8.13 -2.75
CA SER A 32 -4.45 9.05 -1.80
C SER A 32 -4.64 8.67 -0.33
N ALA A 33 -5.81 8.17 0.07
CA ALA A 33 -6.08 7.70 1.43
C ALA A 33 -5.27 6.43 1.74
N PHE A 34 -5.16 5.50 0.78
CA PHE A 34 -4.30 4.33 0.89
C PHE A 34 -2.84 4.73 1.14
N LEU A 35 -2.29 5.64 0.31
CA LEU A 35 -0.91 6.10 0.45
C LEU A 35 -0.67 6.85 1.76
N ALA A 36 -1.67 7.57 2.28
CA ALA A 36 -1.58 8.22 3.59
C ALA A 36 -1.44 7.18 4.72
N GLN A 37 -2.23 6.10 4.69
CA GLN A 37 -2.11 4.99 5.64
C GLN A 37 -0.74 4.30 5.54
N VAL A 38 -0.24 4.06 4.33
CA VAL A 38 1.10 3.49 4.12
C VAL A 38 2.16 4.39 4.74
N ARG A 39 2.12 5.72 4.46
CA ARG A 39 3.06 6.68 5.05
C ARG A 39 3.01 6.67 6.57
N GLN A 40 1.82 6.70 7.16
CA GLN A 40 1.66 6.64 8.61
C GLN A 40 2.28 5.38 9.21
N ALA A 41 2.03 4.22 8.61
CA ALA A 41 2.51 2.93 9.08
C ALA A 41 4.02 2.74 8.92
N THR A 42 4.61 3.36 7.88
CA THR A 42 6.02 3.14 7.51
C THR A 42 6.94 4.32 7.80
N ALA A 43 6.43 5.42 8.38
CA ALA A 43 7.24 6.59 8.75
C ALA A 43 8.49 6.27 9.59
N PRO A 44 8.47 5.36 10.59
CA PRO A 44 9.67 5.00 11.33
C PRO A 44 10.75 4.34 10.48
N TYR A 45 10.36 3.71 9.38
CA TYR A 45 11.23 2.93 8.50
C TYR A 45 11.93 3.79 7.43
N GLN A 46 11.79 5.12 7.49
CA GLN A 46 12.72 6.02 6.80
C GLN A 46 14.18 5.76 7.24
N ASN A 47 14.36 5.29 8.47
CA ASN A 47 15.63 4.74 8.94
C ASN A 47 15.64 3.23 8.72
N ILE A 48 16.47 2.74 7.79
CA ILE A 48 16.59 1.32 7.46
C ILE A 48 17.00 0.44 8.64
N ASN A 49 17.76 0.98 9.63
CA ASN A 49 18.15 0.23 10.81
C ASN A 49 16.94 -0.02 11.73
N VAL A 50 16.00 0.93 11.79
CA VAL A 50 14.72 0.74 12.52
C VAL A 50 13.87 -0.31 11.82
N ALA A 51 13.84 -0.31 10.48
CA ALA A 51 13.17 -1.35 9.71
C ALA A 51 13.77 -2.74 9.99
N ALA A 52 15.10 -2.85 10.01
CA ALA A 52 15.79 -4.12 10.32
C ALA A 52 15.45 -4.64 11.72
N GLN A 53 15.42 -3.77 12.74
CA GLN A 53 15.03 -4.13 14.10
C GLN A 53 13.56 -4.59 14.19
N ALA A 54 12.70 -4.09 13.31
CA ALA A 54 11.29 -4.46 13.22
C ALA A 54 11.01 -5.67 12.31
N GLY A 55 12.07 -6.33 11.79
CA GLY A 55 11.98 -7.61 11.08
C GLY A 55 12.09 -7.50 9.55
N TRP A 56 12.33 -6.32 8.97
CA TRP A 56 12.64 -6.19 7.55
C TRP A 56 14.14 -6.45 7.33
N VAL A 57 14.51 -7.72 7.18
CA VAL A 57 15.91 -8.21 7.14
C VAL A 57 16.27 -8.93 5.85
N GLY A 58 15.27 -9.40 5.07
CA GLY A 58 15.48 -10.03 3.78
C GLY A 58 15.76 -8.97 2.73
N ARG A 59 17.03 -8.69 2.44
CA ARG A 59 17.43 -7.64 1.50
C ARG A 59 17.90 -8.24 0.18
N ASP A 60 17.30 -7.79 -0.92
CA ASP A 60 17.87 -8.03 -2.24
C ASP A 60 19.22 -7.33 -2.37
N PRO A 61 20.26 -8.03 -2.85
CA PRO A 61 21.58 -7.44 -3.00
C PRO A 61 21.62 -6.35 -4.09
N PHE A 62 20.65 -6.38 -5.01
CA PHE A 62 20.65 -5.53 -6.18
C PHE A 62 19.44 -4.60 -6.21
N CYS A 63 19.69 -3.38 -6.67
CA CYS A 63 18.63 -2.46 -7.03
C CYS A 63 18.09 -2.84 -8.42
N VAL A 64 16.79 -3.09 -8.52
CA VAL A 64 16.15 -3.50 -9.77
C VAL A 64 15.83 -2.26 -10.61
N SER A 65 16.40 -2.19 -11.82
CA SER A 65 16.16 -1.10 -12.77
C SER A 65 15.74 -1.65 -14.14
N GLY A 66 14.98 -0.86 -14.89
CA GLY A 66 14.63 -1.13 -16.29
C GLY A 66 15.05 0.04 -17.16
N PRO A 67 15.59 -0.21 -18.36
CA PRO A 67 15.85 0.85 -19.31
C PRO A 67 14.56 1.62 -19.53
N ASP A 68 14.40 2.80 -19.72
CA ASP A 68 13.21 3.60 -20.05
C ASP A 68 12.03 3.57 -19.05
N ARG A 69 12.11 2.75 -17.96
CA ARG A 69 11.01 2.59 -16.98
C ARG A 69 11.31 3.19 -15.61
N GLY A 70 12.58 3.57 -15.36
CA GLY A 70 13.07 3.94 -14.04
C GLY A 70 13.48 2.71 -13.23
N ALA A 71 13.19 2.67 -11.94
CA ALA A 71 13.59 1.56 -11.10
C ALA A 71 12.46 1.09 -10.17
N MET A 72 12.59 -0.14 -9.67
CA MET A 72 11.82 -0.63 -8.53
C MET A 72 12.55 -0.31 -7.21
N GLY A 73 13.87 -0.15 -7.23
CA GLY A 73 14.67 0.04 -6.02
C GLY A 73 15.20 -1.27 -5.44
N ILE A 74 15.66 -1.20 -4.18
CA ILE A 74 16.11 -2.34 -3.38
C ILE A 74 14.94 -2.79 -2.51
N HIS A 75 14.58 -4.06 -2.61
CA HIS A 75 13.53 -4.67 -1.82
C HIS A 75 14.08 -5.20 -0.50
N VAL A 76 13.44 -4.80 0.60
CA VAL A 76 13.79 -5.28 1.95
C VAL A 76 12.56 -5.95 2.54
N ALA A 77 12.58 -7.29 2.55
CA ALA A 77 11.44 -8.10 2.96
C ALA A 77 11.41 -8.33 4.47
N ASN A 78 10.20 -8.45 5.01
CA ASN A 78 9.95 -9.07 6.31
C ASN A 78 9.39 -10.48 6.09
N PRO A 79 10.22 -11.53 6.17
CA PRO A 79 9.79 -12.91 5.87
C PRO A 79 8.63 -13.39 6.74
N ALA A 80 8.51 -12.88 7.96
CA ALA A 80 7.42 -13.25 8.88
C ALA A 80 6.04 -12.74 8.43
N LEU A 81 6.00 -11.77 7.52
CA LEU A 81 4.76 -11.21 6.97
C LEU A 81 4.34 -11.84 5.64
N ILE A 82 5.24 -12.58 4.97
CA ILE A 82 4.95 -13.21 3.68
C ILE A 82 4.15 -14.50 3.92
N SER A 83 2.95 -14.57 3.36
CA SER A 83 2.04 -15.71 3.53
C SER A 83 1.01 -15.77 2.40
N GLY A 84 0.08 -16.73 2.46
CA GLY A 84 -1.11 -16.79 1.60
C GLY A 84 -2.32 -16.00 2.16
N ASN A 85 -2.14 -15.21 3.21
CA ASN A 85 -3.24 -14.47 3.84
C ASN A 85 -3.50 -13.11 3.19
N GLN A 86 -4.70 -12.57 3.46
CA GLN A 86 -5.10 -11.23 3.06
C GLN A 86 -4.13 -10.17 3.63
N PRO A 87 -3.46 -9.36 2.79
CA PRO A 87 -2.54 -8.34 3.28
C PRO A 87 -3.27 -7.15 3.91
N LYS A 88 -2.57 -6.44 4.80
CA LYS A 88 -3.08 -5.24 5.49
C LYS A 88 -2.29 -4.02 5.03
N VAL A 89 -2.97 -2.90 4.74
CA VAL A 89 -2.34 -1.65 4.30
C VAL A 89 -1.23 -1.20 5.25
N SER A 90 -1.43 -1.35 6.56
CA SER A 90 -0.45 -0.95 7.58
C SER A 90 0.71 -1.93 7.79
N LYS A 91 0.73 -3.07 7.09
CA LYS A 91 1.76 -4.12 7.25
C LYS A 91 2.24 -4.62 5.90
N PRO A 92 2.96 -3.78 5.12
CA PRO A 92 3.56 -4.21 3.87
C PRO A 92 4.59 -5.31 4.13
N GLN A 93 4.69 -6.28 3.24
CA GLN A 93 5.67 -7.36 3.34
C GLN A 93 7.07 -6.89 2.99
N ILE A 94 7.18 -5.89 2.11
CA ILE A 94 8.44 -5.38 1.59
C ILE A 94 8.46 -3.86 1.69
N LEU A 95 9.59 -3.31 2.11
CA LEU A 95 9.93 -1.90 2.01
C LEU A 95 10.87 -1.71 0.82
N ILE A 96 10.64 -0.64 0.05
CA ILE A 96 11.42 -0.35 -1.16
C ILE A 96 12.29 0.89 -0.91
N TYR A 97 13.59 0.72 -1.07
CA TYR A 97 14.56 1.79 -0.87
C TYR A 97 15.29 2.16 -2.15
N GLU A 98 15.56 3.45 -2.31
CA GLU A 98 16.44 3.99 -3.34
C GLU A 98 17.85 4.19 -2.74
N PRO A 99 18.90 3.57 -3.31
CA PRO A 99 20.26 3.77 -2.85
C PRO A 99 20.76 5.19 -3.19
N GLN A 100 21.53 5.79 -2.29
CA GLN A 100 22.13 7.10 -2.48
C GLN A 100 23.64 6.98 -2.69
N ALA A 101 24.27 8.03 -3.24
CA ALA A 101 25.68 8.05 -3.56
C ALA A 101 26.60 7.93 -2.32
N ASP A 102 26.12 8.37 -1.16
CA ASP A 102 26.80 8.26 0.14
C ASP A 102 26.60 6.90 0.82
N GLY A 103 25.94 5.95 0.14
CA GLY A 103 25.59 4.63 0.68
C GLY A 103 24.35 4.60 1.56
N SER A 104 23.73 5.74 1.82
CA SER A 104 22.45 5.78 2.54
C SER A 104 21.29 5.24 1.70
N MET A 105 20.17 4.94 2.36
CA MET A 105 18.97 4.40 1.74
C MET A 105 17.79 5.31 2.03
N VAL A 106 17.03 5.68 0.99
CA VAL A 106 15.82 6.48 1.11
C VAL A 106 14.60 5.59 0.84
N LEU A 107 13.68 5.49 1.80
CA LEU A 107 12.42 4.79 1.60
C LEU A 107 11.60 5.51 0.52
N VAL A 108 11.23 4.80 -0.54
CA VAL A 108 10.49 5.38 -1.68
C VAL A 108 9.11 4.77 -1.86
N GLY A 109 8.91 3.54 -1.42
CA GLY A 109 7.65 2.83 -1.54
C GLY A 109 7.61 1.56 -0.71
N VAL A 110 6.55 0.81 -0.91
CA VAL A 110 6.35 -0.51 -0.32
C VAL A 110 5.83 -1.48 -1.37
N GLU A 111 5.95 -2.79 -1.07
CA GLU A 111 5.33 -3.83 -1.86
C GLU A 111 4.55 -4.78 -0.94
N TYR A 112 3.36 -5.13 -1.41
CA TYR A 112 2.54 -6.19 -0.81
C TYR A 112 2.75 -7.46 -1.60
N VAL A 113 2.92 -8.58 -0.89
CA VAL A 113 3.16 -9.89 -1.48
C VAL A 113 2.26 -10.93 -0.83
N VAL A 114 1.62 -11.76 -1.66
CA VAL A 114 0.84 -12.92 -1.23
C VAL A 114 1.33 -14.14 -2.02
N LEU A 115 1.60 -15.25 -1.34
CA LEU A 115 1.96 -16.52 -1.99
C LEU A 115 0.77 -17.04 -2.77
N ALA A 116 0.89 -17.07 -4.11
CA ALA A 116 -0.24 -17.32 -5.00
C ALA A 116 -0.82 -18.72 -4.84
N ASP A 117 0.02 -19.74 -4.72
CA ASP A 117 -0.45 -21.12 -4.58
C ASP A 117 -1.25 -21.34 -3.29
N LEU A 118 -0.87 -20.65 -2.21
CA LEU A 118 -1.62 -20.70 -0.95
C LEU A 118 -2.94 -19.94 -1.03
N TRP A 119 -2.93 -18.76 -1.68
CA TRP A 119 -4.15 -17.98 -1.88
C TRP A 119 -5.14 -18.73 -2.76
N ASP A 120 -4.70 -19.22 -3.92
CA ASP A 120 -5.54 -19.88 -4.91
C ASP A 120 -6.14 -21.18 -4.35
N ALA A 121 -5.37 -21.92 -3.55
CA ALA A 121 -5.85 -23.13 -2.87
C ALA A 121 -6.95 -22.80 -1.84
N ALA A 122 -6.84 -21.67 -1.14
CA ALA A 122 -7.84 -21.21 -0.17
C ALA A 122 -9.05 -20.54 -0.85
N HIS A 123 -8.91 -20.06 -2.09
CA HIS A 123 -9.94 -19.32 -2.83
C HIS A 123 -10.10 -19.84 -4.28
N PRO A 124 -10.46 -21.12 -4.49
CA PRO A 124 -10.39 -21.78 -5.81
C PRO A 124 -11.32 -21.15 -6.87
N THR A 125 -12.34 -20.42 -6.46
CA THR A 125 -13.26 -19.68 -7.34
C THR A 125 -13.33 -18.20 -6.99
N GLY A 126 -12.47 -17.75 -6.08
CA GLY A 126 -12.43 -16.37 -5.60
C GLY A 126 -11.64 -15.44 -6.53
N PRO A 127 -11.76 -14.14 -6.31
CA PRO A 127 -10.94 -13.16 -7.00
C PRO A 127 -9.48 -13.20 -6.53
N ALA A 128 -8.58 -12.60 -7.30
CA ALA A 128 -7.23 -12.28 -6.84
C ALA A 128 -7.29 -11.47 -5.53
N PRO A 129 -6.26 -11.55 -4.67
CA PRO A 129 -6.21 -10.76 -3.45
C PRO A 129 -6.20 -9.27 -3.77
N SER A 130 -6.66 -8.49 -2.82
CA SER A 130 -6.58 -7.02 -2.87
C SER A 130 -6.08 -6.49 -1.54
N VAL A 131 -5.57 -5.27 -1.51
CA VAL A 131 -5.21 -4.57 -0.28
C VAL A 131 -5.71 -3.15 -0.35
N GLY A 132 -6.50 -2.72 0.64
CA GLY A 132 -7.10 -1.38 0.65
C GLY A 132 -7.90 -1.05 -0.62
N GLY A 133 -8.59 -2.03 -1.21
CA GLY A 133 -9.35 -1.87 -2.44
C GLY A 133 -8.53 -1.91 -3.74
N GLN A 134 -7.20 -2.03 -3.66
CA GLN A 134 -6.32 -2.16 -4.83
C GLN A 134 -6.07 -3.64 -5.14
N PHE A 135 -6.35 -4.07 -6.38
CA PHE A 135 -6.09 -5.42 -6.82
C PHE A 135 -4.59 -5.69 -6.97
N MET A 136 -4.18 -6.91 -6.62
CA MET A 136 -2.81 -7.38 -6.78
C MET A 136 -2.66 -8.13 -8.09
N LEU A 137 -1.51 -7.96 -8.76
CA LEU A 137 -1.19 -8.65 -10.00
C LEU A 137 -0.52 -9.98 -9.70
N LYS A 138 -0.94 -11.04 -10.40
CA LYS A 138 -0.27 -12.34 -10.31
C LYS A 138 1.04 -12.32 -11.10
N PHE A 139 2.11 -12.71 -10.43
CA PHE A 139 3.44 -12.90 -11.01
C PHE A 139 3.80 -14.39 -10.92
N PRO A 140 3.59 -15.15 -12.00
CA PRO A 140 3.74 -16.60 -11.98
C PRO A 140 5.21 -17.03 -11.97
N ALA A 141 5.48 -18.22 -11.42
CA ALA A 141 6.73 -18.92 -11.63
C ALA A 141 6.71 -19.70 -12.96
N PRO A 142 7.87 -19.93 -13.64
CA PRO A 142 9.17 -19.34 -13.30
C PRO A 142 9.23 -17.85 -13.64
N ASN A 143 9.94 -17.09 -12.84
CA ASN A 143 10.10 -15.65 -13.04
C ASN A 143 11.57 -15.23 -12.86
N MET A 144 11.90 -14.01 -13.27
CA MET A 144 13.26 -13.49 -13.28
C MET A 144 13.91 -13.36 -11.89
N PHE A 145 13.14 -13.52 -10.81
CA PHE A 145 13.62 -13.42 -9.43
C PHE A 145 13.77 -14.81 -8.77
N ASP A 146 13.55 -15.90 -9.52
CA ASP A 146 13.53 -17.28 -9.00
C ASP A 146 12.61 -17.46 -7.78
N MET A 147 11.53 -16.71 -7.75
CA MET A 147 10.51 -16.74 -6.69
C MET A 147 9.37 -17.70 -7.05
N PRO A 148 8.68 -18.27 -6.05
CA PRO A 148 7.39 -18.94 -6.28
C PRO A 148 6.38 -17.98 -6.92
N SER A 149 5.27 -18.52 -7.43
CA SER A 149 4.15 -17.67 -7.90
C SER A 149 3.65 -16.78 -6.76
N ILE A 150 3.53 -15.50 -7.01
CA ILE A 150 3.09 -14.50 -6.04
C ILE A 150 2.06 -13.56 -6.65
N TYR A 151 1.25 -12.95 -5.79
CA TYR A 151 0.50 -11.74 -6.10
C TYR A 151 1.26 -10.56 -5.52
N VAL A 152 1.39 -9.47 -6.31
CA VAL A 152 2.17 -8.29 -5.93
C VAL A 152 1.38 -7.00 -6.15
N LEU A 153 1.67 -6.00 -5.33
CA LEU A 153 1.24 -4.62 -5.52
C LEU A 153 2.32 -3.68 -4.98
N HIS A 154 2.90 -2.86 -5.85
CA HIS A 154 3.73 -1.73 -5.43
C HIS A 154 2.86 -0.56 -5.00
N ALA A 155 3.33 0.22 -4.02
CA ALA A 155 2.71 1.47 -3.62
C ALA A 155 3.78 2.54 -3.34
N TRP A 156 3.85 3.53 -4.22
CA TRP A 156 4.87 4.60 -4.18
C TRP A 156 4.46 5.71 -3.21
N ALA A 157 4.44 5.39 -1.93
CA ALA A 157 3.94 6.29 -0.91
C ALA A 157 4.89 7.45 -0.58
N TRP A 158 6.20 7.30 -0.84
CA TRP A 158 7.24 8.24 -0.43
C TRP A 158 7.95 8.92 -1.61
N ARG A 159 7.76 8.40 -2.81
CA ARG A 159 8.29 8.97 -4.04
C ARG A 159 7.18 9.10 -5.07
N ASN A 160 6.91 10.32 -5.53
CA ASN A 160 5.93 10.51 -6.61
C ASN A 160 6.30 9.69 -7.83
N ASN A 161 5.31 9.07 -8.44
CA ASN A 161 5.49 8.27 -9.65
C ASN A 161 4.63 8.85 -10.79
N PRO A 162 5.23 9.43 -11.83
CA PRO A 162 4.47 10.05 -12.92
C PRO A 162 3.65 9.07 -13.75
N ILE A 163 3.92 7.76 -13.66
CA ILE A 163 3.16 6.73 -14.39
C ILE A 163 2.11 6.03 -13.52
N GLY A 164 1.93 6.45 -12.27
CA GLY A 164 0.89 5.97 -11.37
C GLY A 164 1.43 5.46 -10.03
N ASN A 165 0.65 5.69 -8.99
CA ASN A 165 1.03 5.36 -7.61
C ASN A 165 1.19 3.86 -7.33
N PHE A 166 0.59 3.01 -8.18
CA PHE A 166 0.62 1.55 -8.05
C PHE A 166 1.32 0.86 -9.23
N ALA A 167 2.00 1.63 -10.09
CA ALA A 167 2.76 1.04 -11.18
C ALA A 167 3.98 0.26 -10.67
N MET A 168 4.34 -0.81 -11.36
CA MET A 168 5.48 -1.68 -11.02
C MET A 168 6.81 -0.91 -10.94
N TRP A 169 7.02 0.05 -11.82
CA TRP A 169 8.24 0.85 -11.94
C TRP A 169 7.97 2.31 -11.58
N ASN A 170 8.98 3.01 -11.07
CA ASN A 170 8.90 4.44 -10.84
C ASN A 170 10.02 5.19 -11.59
N ARG A 171 9.63 6.10 -12.48
CA ARG A 171 10.59 6.90 -13.27
C ARG A 171 11.41 7.86 -12.43
N ASN A 172 10.95 8.19 -11.22
CA ASN A 172 11.65 9.07 -10.29
C ASN A 172 12.52 8.30 -9.28
N VAL A 173 12.71 6.99 -9.48
CA VAL A 173 13.61 6.13 -8.71
C VAL A 173 14.73 5.66 -9.61
N THR A 174 15.97 5.63 -9.10
CA THR A 174 17.16 5.22 -9.86
C THR A 174 18.05 4.26 -9.07
N CYS A 175 18.68 3.33 -9.78
CA CYS A 175 19.70 2.43 -9.25
C CYS A 175 21.13 2.91 -9.52
N GLN A 176 21.32 4.00 -10.25
CA GLN A 176 22.65 4.48 -10.69
C GLN A 176 23.58 4.84 -9.54
N ARG A 177 23.03 5.05 -8.35
CA ARG A 177 23.79 5.40 -7.14
C ARG A 177 24.13 4.19 -6.27
N GLN A 178 23.77 2.98 -6.69
CA GLN A 178 24.18 1.79 -5.96
C GLN A 178 25.68 1.59 -6.13
N GLN A 179 26.41 1.65 -5.01
CA GLN A 179 27.79 1.22 -4.98
C GLN A 179 27.81 -0.31 -5.02
N LEU A 180 28.18 -0.88 -6.16
CA LEU A 180 28.48 -2.30 -6.24
C LEU A 180 29.75 -2.57 -5.46
N PRO A 181 29.86 -3.66 -4.68
CA PRO A 181 31.11 -4.06 -4.07
C PRO A 181 32.16 -4.22 -5.19
N ALA A 182 33.34 -3.64 -5.02
CA ALA A 182 34.44 -3.89 -5.93
C ALA A 182 34.71 -5.40 -5.92
N PHE A 183 34.61 -6.04 -7.07
CA PHE A 183 35.09 -7.41 -7.23
C PHE A 183 36.60 -7.37 -7.11
N SER A 184 37.12 -7.89 -5.97
CA SER A 184 38.53 -8.12 -5.74
C SER A 184 39.00 -9.42 -6.38
#